data_98cb22cdd7f2a1a35dd8f8e4b564de76
#
_entry.id   98cb22cdd7f2a1a35dd8f8e4b564de76
#
_cell.length_a   1.000
_cell.length_b   1.000
_cell.length_c   1.000
_cell.angle_alpha   90.00
_cell.angle_beta   90.00
_cell.angle_gamma   90.00
#
_symmetry.space_group_name_H-M   'P 1'
#
loop_
_entity.id
_entity.type
_entity.pdbx_description
1 polymer ?
#
loop_
_entity_poly.entity_id
_entity_poly.type
_entity_poly.pdbx_seq_one_letter_code
_entity_poly.pdbx_strand_id
1 'polypeptide(L)'
;MKTIEKRYMVPFLLVSSLFLLWGLANSMTDTLIAAFKNVMQMSDIQSSLIVFAFFGSYFCFALPAALFIRKYSYKAGVLLGLSLYATGAIMFYPAAHIATYGFYLLSIYVLAAGCSILETTANPYILSMGSPETATRRLNIAQSLNPVGSISGILLSQTFILSNISLDAISGTYMVLGFVLMAILIVMAFVKMPLGNDGSSDGLLRSTRESFGRLLHNKRYVFGVVTQFFYVGAQTGVWSYIIRIMMKEFGIVEHEAADFYLASIICFCVARWFFTWLMGYFKPAKLMAVAAMCCILLSAIVVWGAGTGWVLAMALVLISFFMSLQFPTIYGIALEGIGDDAKIGASGLIMAILGGAIITPLQGKVSDMFDINTAYLVPLVCFVIVFAYSLYGCRKTSKIG
;
A
#
# COMPACT_ATOMS: atom_id res chain seq x y z
N MET A 1 -10.94 -4.79 26.13
CA MET A 1 -11.67 -5.54 25.07
C MET A 1 -10.70 -6.37 24.24
N LYS A 2 -11.05 -7.61 23.90
CA LYS A 2 -10.18 -8.44 23.03
C LYS A 2 -10.26 -7.90 21.61
N THR A 3 -9.12 -7.54 21.04
CA THR A 3 -9.03 -6.97 19.68
C THR A 3 -9.43 -7.97 18.58
N ILE A 4 -9.23 -9.28 18.84
CA ILE A 4 -9.55 -10.37 17.93
C ILE A 4 -10.32 -11.43 18.72
N GLU A 5 -11.46 -11.89 18.21
CA GLU A 5 -12.21 -13.01 18.78
C GLU A 5 -11.49 -14.34 18.50
N LYS A 6 -11.53 -15.30 19.45
CA LYS A 6 -10.82 -16.58 19.33
C LYS A 6 -11.16 -17.34 18.04
N ARG A 7 -12.43 -17.30 17.59
CA ARG A 7 -12.89 -17.97 16.37
C ARG A 7 -12.25 -17.44 15.09
N TYR A 8 -11.78 -16.18 15.09
CA TYR A 8 -11.13 -15.53 13.94
C TYR A 8 -9.62 -15.57 14.02
N MET A 9 -9.00 -16.11 15.06
CA MET A 9 -7.55 -16.05 15.26
C MET A 9 -6.78 -16.66 14.09
N VAL A 10 -7.14 -17.86 13.65
CA VAL A 10 -6.47 -18.55 12.54
C VAL A 10 -6.72 -17.82 11.21
N PRO A 11 -7.96 -17.50 10.80
CA PRO A 11 -8.20 -16.68 9.61
C PRO A 11 -7.47 -15.33 9.66
N PHE A 12 -7.44 -14.68 10.82
CA PHE A 12 -6.74 -13.40 10.99
C PHE A 12 -5.24 -13.51 10.71
N LEU A 13 -4.56 -14.51 11.29
CA LEU A 13 -3.13 -14.72 11.09
C LEU A 13 -2.81 -15.02 9.61
N LEU A 14 -3.60 -15.89 8.99
CA LEU A 14 -3.42 -16.26 7.60
C LEU A 14 -3.68 -15.11 6.63
N VAL A 15 -4.74 -14.33 6.86
CA VAL A 15 -5.00 -13.15 6.00
C VAL A 15 -3.98 -12.04 6.28
N SER A 16 -3.53 -11.90 7.52
CA SER A 16 -2.45 -10.95 7.84
C SER A 16 -1.13 -11.30 7.15
N SER A 17 -0.80 -12.60 6.97
CA SER A 17 0.39 -12.99 6.24
C SER A 17 0.37 -12.61 4.76
N LEU A 18 -0.81 -12.38 4.17
CA LEU A 18 -0.94 -11.88 2.79
C LEU A 18 -0.39 -10.45 2.64
N PHE A 19 -0.47 -9.62 3.70
CA PHE A 19 0.14 -8.29 3.68
C PHE A 19 1.67 -8.33 3.62
N LEU A 20 2.30 -9.37 4.18
CA LEU A 20 3.73 -9.60 4.01
C LEU A 20 4.08 -9.86 2.55
N LEU A 21 3.33 -10.75 1.89
CA LEU A 21 3.53 -11.07 0.47
C LEU A 21 3.33 -9.83 -0.42
N TRP A 22 2.37 -9.00 -0.06
CA TRP A 22 2.10 -7.76 -0.79
C TRP A 22 3.21 -6.72 -0.61
N GLY A 23 3.72 -6.52 0.59
CA GLY A 23 4.90 -5.67 0.83
C GLY A 23 6.13 -6.15 0.05
N LEU A 24 6.34 -7.47 0.01
CA LEU A 24 7.39 -8.10 -0.77
C LEU A 24 7.24 -7.80 -2.27
N ALA A 25 6.04 -7.95 -2.84
CA ALA A 25 5.79 -7.66 -4.25
C ALA A 25 6.08 -6.20 -4.63
N ASN A 26 5.63 -5.25 -3.80
CA ASN A 26 5.88 -3.83 -4.02
C ASN A 26 7.37 -3.53 -4.11
N SER A 27 8.15 -3.95 -3.11
CA SER A 27 9.59 -3.67 -3.06
C SER A 27 10.39 -4.40 -4.13
N MET A 28 9.97 -5.60 -4.51
CA MET A 28 10.57 -6.31 -5.64
C MET A 28 10.28 -5.61 -6.98
N THR A 29 9.09 -5.01 -7.15
CA THR A 29 8.75 -4.28 -8.38
C THR A 29 9.61 -3.02 -8.54
N ASP A 30 9.88 -2.29 -7.47
CA ASP A 30 10.76 -1.10 -7.50
C ASP A 30 12.18 -1.48 -7.96
N THR A 31 12.73 -2.58 -7.43
CA THR A 31 14.03 -3.11 -7.83
C THR A 31 14.03 -3.63 -9.28
N LEU A 32 12.91 -4.24 -9.69
CA LEU A 32 12.74 -4.77 -11.03
C LEU A 32 12.82 -3.64 -12.10
N ILE A 33 12.25 -2.48 -11.83
CA ILE A 33 12.31 -1.32 -12.72
C ILE A 33 13.77 -0.93 -12.99
N ALA A 34 14.59 -0.85 -11.93
CA ALA A 34 16.01 -0.53 -12.05
C ALA A 34 16.78 -1.61 -12.85
N ALA A 35 16.51 -2.89 -12.57
CA ALA A 35 17.13 -4.01 -13.27
C ALA A 35 16.75 -4.03 -14.77
N PHE A 36 15.48 -3.85 -15.10
CA PHE A 36 15.03 -3.80 -16.50
C PHE A 36 15.59 -2.63 -17.26
N LYS A 37 15.67 -1.45 -16.64
CA LYS A 37 16.29 -0.28 -17.28
C LYS A 37 17.70 -0.58 -17.74
N ASN A 38 18.48 -1.30 -16.94
CA ASN A 38 19.85 -1.68 -17.24
C ASN A 38 19.93 -2.80 -18.29
N VAL A 39 19.16 -3.88 -18.16
CA VAL A 39 19.25 -5.06 -19.04
C VAL A 39 18.65 -4.80 -20.41
N MET A 40 17.51 -4.12 -20.48
CA MET A 40 16.77 -3.89 -21.72
C MET A 40 17.03 -2.53 -22.34
N GLN A 41 17.97 -1.73 -21.78
CA GLN A 41 18.32 -0.37 -22.27
C GLN A 41 17.07 0.51 -22.45
N MET A 42 16.18 0.49 -21.46
CA MET A 42 14.87 1.13 -21.55
C MET A 42 14.96 2.63 -21.42
N SER A 43 14.10 3.34 -22.17
CA SER A 43 13.87 4.76 -21.97
C SER A 43 13.15 5.05 -20.65
N ASP A 44 13.22 6.31 -20.17
CA ASP A 44 12.52 6.73 -18.97
C ASP A 44 10.99 6.60 -19.11
N ILE A 45 10.45 6.78 -20.33
CA ILE A 45 9.04 6.57 -20.64
C ILE A 45 8.67 5.10 -20.46
N GLN A 46 9.47 4.18 -20.98
CA GLN A 46 9.22 2.74 -20.82
C GLN A 46 9.30 2.33 -19.34
N SER A 47 10.25 2.82 -18.59
CA SER A 47 10.35 2.58 -17.14
C SER A 47 9.12 3.10 -16.39
N SER A 48 8.62 4.28 -16.76
CA SER A 48 7.42 4.87 -16.18
C SER A 48 6.15 4.06 -16.50
N LEU A 49 6.08 3.41 -17.67
CA LEU A 49 4.95 2.53 -18.01
C LEU A 49 4.84 1.31 -17.10
N ILE A 50 5.95 0.82 -16.54
CA ILE A 50 5.92 -0.28 -15.55
C ILE A 50 5.20 0.19 -14.27
N VAL A 51 5.55 1.38 -13.77
CA VAL A 51 4.89 1.99 -12.61
C VAL A 51 3.39 2.19 -12.91
N PHE A 52 3.09 2.71 -14.10
CA PHE A 52 1.70 2.93 -14.50
C PHE A 52 0.92 1.62 -14.66
N ALA A 53 1.54 0.55 -15.17
CA ALA A 53 0.92 -0.77 -15.25
C ALA A 53 0.59 -1.32 -13.86
N PHE A 54 1.51 -1.18 -12.90
CA PHE A 54 1.30 -1.63 -11.53
C PHE A 54 0.14 -0.88 -10.86
N PHE A 55 0.21 0.44 -10.74
CA PHE A 55 -0.82 1.25 -10.09
C PHE A 55 -2.13 1.30 -10.89
N GLY A 56 -2.06 1.27 -12.23
CA GLY A 56 -3.23 1.22 -13.11
C GLY A 56 -4.01 -0.08 -12.94
N SER A 57 -3.31 -1.20 -12.72
CA SER A 57 -3.96 -2.48 -12.41
C SER A 57 -4.76 -2.41 -11.11
N TYR A 58 -4.24 -1.74 -10.08
CA TYR A 58 -4.99 -1.49 -8.83
C TYR A 58 -6.29 -0.73 -9.10
N PHE A 59 -6.23 0.31 -9.91
CA PHE A 59 -7.42 1.08 -10.27
C PHE A 59 -8.44 0.23 -11.05
N CYS A 60 -7.99 -0.54 -12.03
CA CYS A 60 -8.86 -1.33 -12.89
C CYS A 60 -9.52 -2.51 -12.16
N PHE A 61 -8.78 -3.21 -11.28
CA PHE A 61 -9.25 -4.46 -10.68
C PHE A 61 -9.90 -4.32 -9.31
N ALA A 62 -9.76 -3.21 -8.61
CA ALA A 62 -10.35 -3.04 -7.28
C ALA A 62 -11.89 -3.13 -7.31
N LEU A 63 -12.55 -2.48 -8.25
CA LEU A 63 -14.01 -2.53 -8.38
C LEU A 63 -14.52 -3.91 -8.83
N PRO A 64 -14.00 -4.55 -9.89
CA PRO A 64 -14.32 -5.93 -10.22
C PRO A 64 -14.12 -6.90 -9.06
N ALA A 65 -13.04 -6.73 -8.27
CA ALA A 65 -12.78 -7.53 -7.09
C ALA A 65 -13.88 -7.38 -6.03
N ALA A 66 -14.30 -6.15 -5.73
CA ALA A 66 -15.34 -5.88 -4.76
C ALA A 66 -16.69 -6.50 -5.18
N LEU A 67 -17.03 -6.43 -6.47
CA LEU A 67 -18.22 -7.08 -7.04
C LEU A 67 -18.14 -8.60 -6.92
N PHE A 68 -16.96 -9.17 -7.22
CA PHE A 68 -16.71 -10.60 -7.10
C PHE A 68 -16.86 -11.09 -5.65
N ILE A 69 -16.23 -10.39 -4.69
CA ILE A 69 -16.32 -10.72 -3.27
C ILE A 69 -17.75 -10.60 -2.75
N ARG A 70 -18.50 -9.62 -3.23
CA ARG A 70 -19.89 -9.44 -2.87
C ARG A 70 -20.77 -10.59 -3.37
N LYS A 71 -20.48 -11.07 -4.59
CA LYS A 71 -21.24 -12.17 -5.22
C LYS A 71 -20.91 -13.53 -4.62
N TYR A 72 -19.64 -13.79 -4.29
CA TYR A 72 -19.20 -15.12 -3.85
C TYR A 72 -18.83 -15.11 -2.36
N SER A 73 -17.62 -14.71 -1.99
CA SER A 73 -17.16 -14.63 -0.59
C SER A 73 -15.77 -13.98 -0.51
N TYR A 74 -15.36 -13.60 0.71
CA TYR A 74 -13.98 -13.20 0.98
C TYR A 74 -12.97 -14.31 0.65
N LYS A 75 -13.31 -15.58 0.94
CA LYS A 75 -12.44 -16.71 0.59
C LYS A 75 -12.21 -16.81 -0.92
N ALA A 76 -13.28 -16.71 -1.71
CA ALA A 76 -13.16 -16.71 -3.16
C ALA A 76 -12.29 -15.57 -3.68
N GLY A 77 -12.42 -14.37 -3.09
CA GLY A 77 -11.56 -13.21 -3.42
C GLY A 77 -10.09 -13.46 -3.11
N VAL A 78 -9.76 -14.04 -1.94
CA VAL A 78 -8.38 -14.41 -1.60
C VAL A 78 -7.82 -15.43 -2.58
N LEU A 79 -8.57 -16.47 -2.92
CA LEU A 79 -8.10 -17.49 -3.85
C LEU A 79 -7.89 -16.93 -5.26
N LEU A 80 -8.81 -16.09 -5.76
CA LEU A 80 -8.67 -15.42 -7.06
C LEU A 80 -7.44 -14.50 -7.09
N GLY A 81 -7.26 -13.69 -6.04
CA GLY A 81 -6.13 -12.78 -5.94
C GLY A 81 -4.79 -13.51 -5.89
N LEU A 82 -4.68 -14.57 -5.07
CA LEU A 82 -3.48 -15.42 -5.03
C LEU A 82 -3.21 -16.11 -6.36
N SER A 83 -4.26 -16.59 -7.05
CA SER A 83 -4.12 -17.23 -8.37
C SER A 83 -3.53 -16.27 -9.40
N LEU A 84 -4.05 -15.04 -9.47
CA LEU A 84 -3.53 -14.03 -10.41
C LEU A 84 -2.13 -13.55 -10.01
N TYR A 85 -1.86 -13.39 -8.72
CA TYR A 85 -0.53 -13.01 -8.25
C TYR A 85 0.50 -14.08 -8.61
N ALA A 86 0.20 -15.36 -8.34
CA ALA A 86 1.08 -16.49 -8.71
C ALA A 86 1.26 -16.59 -10.23
N THR A 87 0.17 -16.46 -11.00
CA THR A 87 0.22 -16.50 -12.47
C THR A 87 1.09 -15.38 -13.02
N GLY A 88 0.89 -14.14 -12.55
CA GLY A 88 1.70 -12.99 -12.96
C GLY A 88 3.20 -13.19 -12.64
N ALA A 89 3.53 -13.75 -11.47
CA ALA A 89 4.90 -14.08 -11.09
C ALA A 89 5.50 -15.17 -12.00
N ILE A 90 4.78 -16.25 -12.30
CA ILE A 90 5.24 -17.34 -13.17
C ILE A 90 5.38 -16.86 -14.63
N MET A 91 4.56 -15.90 -15.09
CA MET A 91 4.66 -15.34 -16.43
C MET A 91 6.00 -14.65 -16.72
N PHE A 92 6.78 -14.27 -15.71
CA PHE A 92 8.14 -13.75 -15.90
C PHE A 92 9.07 -14.77 -16.56
N TYR A 93 8.86 -16.08 -16.36
CA TYR A 93 9.68 -17.11 -16.97
C TYR A 93 9.55 -17.16 -18.50
N PRO A 94 8.34 -17.34 -19.09
CA PRO A 94 8.21 -17.24 -20.54
C PRO A 94 8.54 -15.83 -21.06
N ALA A 95 8.33 -14.75 -20.27
CA ALA A 95 8.71 -13.41 -20.67
C ALA A 95 10.22 -13.28 -20.91
N ALA A 96 11.06 -13.94 -20.10
CA ALA A 96 12.52 -13.96 -20.27
C ALA A 96 12.93 -14.67 -21.59
N HIS A 97 12.25 -15.75 -21.95
CA HIS A 97 12.56 -16.48 -23.20
C HIS A 97 12.12 -15.74 -24.46
N ILE A 98 10.99 -15.04 -24.40
CA ILE A 98 10.48 -14.21 -25.49
C ILE A 98 11.25 -12.89 -25.58
N ALA A 99 11.84 -12.45 -24.47
CA ALA A 99 12.60 -11.21 -24.29
C ALA A 99 11.89 -9.96 -24.84
N THR A 100 10.55 -9.91 -24.68
CA THR A 100 9.73 -8.82 -25.18
C THR A 100 9.21 -7.96 -24.05
N TYR A 101 9.51 -6.66 -24.06
CA TYR A 101 9.08 -5.69 -23.04
C TYR A 101 7.57 -5.76 -22.76
N GLY A 102 6.73 -5.87 -23.80
CA GLY A 102 5.26 -5.94 -23.64
C GLY A 102 4.80 -7.15 -22.83
N PHE A 103 5.50 -8.29 -22.92
CA PHE A 103 5.16 -9.47 -22.13
C PHE A 103 5.53 -9.30 -20.64
N TYR A 104 6.65 -8.66 -20.33
CA TYR A 104 7.00 -8.29 -18.95
C TYR A 104 5.98 -7.32 -18.36
N LEU A 105 5.58 -6.32 -19.13
CA LEU A 105 4.56 -5.35 -18.73
C LEU A 105 3.23 -6.05 -18.40
N LEU A 106 2.82 -7.01 -19.23
CA LEU A 106 1.63 -7.84 -18.99
C LEU A 106 1.79 -8.67 -17.72
N SER A 107 2.96 -9.27 -17.48
CA SER A 107 3.25 -10.06 -16.28
C SER A 107 3.10 -9.23 -15.01
N ILE A 108 3.64 -8.01 -15.00
CA ILE A 108 3.50 -7.05 -13.89
C ILE A 108 2.03 -6.65 -13.71
N TYR A 109 1.30 -6.38 -14.80
CA TYR A 109 -0.10 -5.99 -14.76
C TYR A 109 -0.99 -7.09 -14.15
N VAL A 110 -0.77 -8.36 -14.52
CA VAL A 110 -1.47 -9.53 -13.97
C VAL A 110 -1.11 -9.75 -12.50
N LEU A 111 0.17 -9.63 -12.16
CA LEU A 111 0.67 -9.73 -10.78
C LEU A 111 0.01 -8.67 -9.89
N ALA A 112 0.01 -7.41 -10.33
CA ALA A 112 -0.60 -6.30 -9.62
C ALA A 112 -2.13 -6.42 -9.52
N ALA A 113 -2.80 -7.03 -10.51
CA ALA A 113 -4.21 -7.36 -10.43
C ALA A 113 -4.49 -8.34 -9.28
N GLY A 114 -3.65 -9.36 -9.12
CA GLY A 114 -3.70 -10.27 -7.98
C GLY A 114 -3.55 -9.54 -6.65
N CYS A 115 -2.56 -8.66 -6.53
CA CYS A 115 -2.34 -7.83 -5.35
C CYS A 115 -3.54 -6.91 -5.04
N SER A 116 -4.11 -6.26 -6.06
CA SER A 116 -5.31 -5.40 -5.92
C SER A 116 -6.53 -6.18 -5.39
N ILE A 117 -6.77 -7.38 -5.92
CA ILE A 117 -7.87 -8.24 -5.48
C ILE A 117 -7.65 -8.71 -4.04
N LEU A 118 -6.42 -9.12 -3.69
CA LEU A 118 -6.08 -9.51 -2.32
C LEU A 118 -6.33 -8.37 -1.34
N GLU A 119 -5.90 -7.16 -1.67
CA GLU A 119 -6.03 -6.01 -0.79
C GLU A 119 -7.48 -5.55 -0.64
N THR A 120 -8.23 -5.52 -1.76
CA THR A 120 -9.66 -5.24 -1.76
C THR A 120 -10.44 -6.26 -0.92
N THR A 121 -9.94 -7.50 -0.82
CA THR A 121 -10.55 -8.59 -0.05
C THR A 121 -10.12 -8.58 1.42
N ALA A 122 -8.81 -8.50 1.69
CA ALA A 122 -8.25 -8.68 3.02
C ALA A 122 -8.61 -7.54 3.98
N ASN A 123 -8.55 -6.29 3.53
CA ASN A 123 -8.82 -5.14 4.39
C ASN A 123 -10.23 -5.16 5.00
N PRO A 124 -11.34 -5.24 4.23
CA PRO A 124 -12.68 -5.27 4.81
C PRO A 124 -12.94 -6.57 5.59
N TYR A 125 -12.33 -7.69 5.19
CA TYR A 125 -12.44 -8.93 5.92
C TYR A 125 -11.82 -8.83 7.32
N ILE A 126 -10.62 -8.26 7.45
CA ILE A 126 -9.98 -7.99 8.75
C ILE A 126 -10.83 -7.03 9.60
N LEU A 127 -11.42 -6.00 9.00
CA LEU A 127 -12.33 -5.09 9.72
C LEU A 127 -13.56 -5.79 10.27
N SER A 128 -14.05 -6.85 9.63
CA SER A 128 -15.24 -7.62 10.05
C SER A 128 -14.97 -8.67 11.13
N MET A 129 -13.71 -8.97 11.47
CA MET A 129 -13.32 -10.07 12.39
C MET A 129 -13.44 -9.72 13.88
N GLY A 130 -14.41 -8.94 14.30
CA GLY A 130 -14.63 -8.60 15.72
C GLY A 130 -15.38 -7.29 15.90
N SER A 131 -15.27 -6.69 17.10
CA SER A 131 -16.05 -5.50 17.42
C SER A 131 -15.64 -4.29 16.55
N PRO A 132 -16.61 -3.41 16.19
CA PRO A 132 -16.35 -2.21 15.40
C PRO A 132 -15.36 -1.24 16.07
N GLU A 133 -15.37 -1.13 17.40
CA GLU A 133 -14.51 -0.19 18.15
C GLU A 133 -13.03 -0.51 18.00
N THR A 134 -12.68 -1.79 17.78
CA THR A 134 -11.30 -2.24 17.61
C THR A 134 -10.92 -2.49 16.14
N ALA A 135 -11.83 -2.25 15.20
CA ALA A 135 -11.65 -2.58 13.79
C ALA A 135 -10.40 -1.93 13.18
N THR A 136 -10.23 -0.61 13.35
CA THR A 136 -9.06 0.12 12.83
C THR A 136 -7.75 -0.37 13.45
N ARG A 137 -7.71 -0.64 14.76
CA ARG A 137 -6.54 -1.21 15.43
C ARG A 137 -6.22 -2.60 14.87
N ARG A 138 -7.22 -3.44 14.66
CA ARG A 138 -7.09 -4.78 14.09
C ARG A 138 -6.50 -4.75 12.69
N LEU A 139 -6.93 -3.80 11.85
CA LEU A 139 -6.36 -3.59 10.52
C LEU A 139 -4.89 -3.14 10.61
N ASN A 140 -4.55 -2.24 11.52
CA ASN A 140 -3.16 -1.82 11.74
C ASN A 140 -2.27 -2.98 12.20
N ILE A 141 -2.77 -3.91 13.07
CA ILE A 141 -2.05 -5.14 13.44
C ILE A 141 -1.79 -6.00 12.20
N ALA A 142 -2.81 -6.27 11.39
CA ALA A 142 -2.65 -7.09 10.19
C ALA A 142 -1.66 -6.49 9.21
N GLN A 143 -1.78 -5.20 8.93
CA GLN A 143 -0.90 -4.49 8.00
C GLN A 143 0.50 -4.20 8.55
N SER A 144 0.79 -4.48 9.83
CA SER A 144 2.16 -4.36 10.36
C SER A 144 3.13 -5.39 9.78
N LEU A 145 2.62 -6.45 9.13
CA LEU A 145 3.44 -7.40 8.39
C LEU A 145 3.86 -6.88 6.99
N ASN A 146 3.18 -5.89 6.45
CA ASN A 146 3.51 -5.33 5.14
C ASN A 146 4.94 -4.74 5.07
N PRO A 147 5.39 -3.85 5.98
CA PRO A 147 6.77 -3.33 5.93
C PRO A 147 7.82 -4.42 6.17
N VAL A 148 7.49 -5.48 6.93
CA VAL A 148 8.37 -6.65 7.06
C VAL A 148 8.56 -7.34 5.71
N GLY A 149 7.46 -7.49 4.95
CA GLY A 149 7.50 -7.98 3.57
C GLY A 149 8.33 -7.08 2.65
N SER A 150 8.20 -5.75 2.79
CA SER A 150 8.97 -4.79 1.99
C SER A 150 10.47 -4.91 2.24
N ILE A 151 10.90 -5.01 3.49
CA ILE A 151 12.31 -5.24 3.84
C ILE A 151 12.79 -6.57 3.26
N SER A 152 12.00 -7.64 3.41
CA SER A 152 12.33 -8.95 2.84
C SER A 152 12.45 -8.89 1.31
N GLY A 153 11.57 -8.16 0.63
CA GLY A 153 11.60 -7.95 -0.82
C GLY A 153 12.85 -7.21 -1.29
N ILE A 154 13.27 -6.18 -0.57
CA ILE A 154 14.54 -5.46 -0.84
C ILE A 154 15.73 -6.41 -0.72
N LEU A 155 15.81 -7.16 0.39
CA LEU A 155 16.92 -8.09 0.63
C LEU A 155 16.97 -9.22 -0.41
N LEU A 156 15.83 -9.81 -0.76
CA LEU A 156 15.75 -10.83 -1.82
C LEU A 156 16.17 -10.25 -3.16
N SER A 157 15.72 -9.06 -3.50
CA SER A 157 16.09 -8.40 -4.75
C SER A 157 17.58 -8.08 -4.82
N GLN A 158 18.17 -7.58 -3.74
CA GLN A 158 19.61 -7.31 -3.65
C GLN A 158 20.42 -8.60 -3.84
N THR A 159 19.99 -9.70 -3.19
CA THR A 159 20.74 -10.95 -3.19
C THR A 159 20.61 -11.70 -4.52
N PHE A 160 19.43 -11.74 -5.14
CA PHE A 160 19.14 -12.61 -6.27
C PHE A 160 18.99 -11.89 -7.61
N ILE A 161 18.63 -10.62 -7.61
CA ILE A 161 18.42 -9.84 -8.84
C ILE A 161 19.60 -8.90 -9.10
N LEU A 162 19.97 -8.07 -8.11
CA LEU A 162 20.99 -7.04 -8.30
C LEU A 162 22.43 -7.57 -8.24
N SER A 163 22.67 -8.72 -7.61
CA SER A 163 24.00 -9.36 -7.57
C SER A 163 24.46 -9.89 -8.93
N ASN A 164 23.52 -10.25 -9.80
CA ASN A 164 23.78 -10.69 -11.17
C ASN A 164 22.62 -10.25 -12.07
N ILE A 165 22.67 -9.00 -12.52
CA ILE A 165 21.56 -8.40 -13.28
C ILE A 165 21.44 -9.08 -14.64
N SER A 166 20.51 -10.03 -14.75
CA SER A 166 20.17 -10.75 -15.97
C SER A 166 18.68 -11.07 -16.04
N LEU A 167 18.16 -11.31 -17.26
CA LEU A 167 16.76 -11.73 -17.43
C LEU A 167 16.48 -13.08 -16.73
N ASP A 168 17.48 -13.96 -16.69
CA ASP A 168 17.37 -15.27 -16.03
C ASP A 168 17.29 -15.12 -14.50
N ALA A 169 18.08 -14.23 -13.89
CA ALA A 169 18.02 -13.98 -12.45
C ALA A 169 16.67 -13.38 -12.07
N ILE A 170 16.16 -12.44 -12.85
CA ILE A 170 14.83 -11.84 -12.65
C ILE A 170 13.74 -12.92 -12.75
N SER A 171 13.71 -13.66 -13.87
CA SER A 171 12.68 -14.66 -14.12
C SER A 171 12.72 -15.81 -13.12
N GLY A 172 13.91 -16.27 -12.75
CA GLY A 172 14.12 -17.31 -11.74
C GLY A 172 13.58 -16.90 -10.37
N THR A 173 13.88 -15.67 -9.93
CA THR A 173 13.40 -15.14 -8.65
C THR A 173 11.88 -15.04 -8.61
N TYR A 174 11.26 -14.51 -9.67
CA TYR A 174 9.80 -14.41 -9.75
C TYR A 174 9.12 -15.77 -9.92
N MET A 175 9.73 -16.71 -10.59
CA MET A 175 9.23 -18.10 -10.70
C MET A 175 9.19 -18.78 -9.33
N VAL A 176 10.26 -18.67 -8.53
CA VAL A 176 10.27 -19.18 -7.15
C VAL A 176 9.17 -18.51 -6.31
N LEU A 177 9.01 -17.20 -6.41
CA LEU A 177 7.93 -16.50 -5.75
C LEU A 177 6.56 -17.04 -6.19
N GLY A 178 6.36 -17.28 -7.49
CA GLY A 178 5.14 -17.85 -8.03
C GLY A 178 4.81 -19.23 -7.44
N PHE A 179 5.80 -20.11 -7.29
CA PHE A 179 5.60 -21.42 -6.63
C PHE A 179 5.29 -21.29 -5.13
N VAL A 180 5.91 -20.36 -4.41
CA VAL A 180 5.57 -20.07 -3.01
C VAL A 180 4.12 -19.60 -2.90
N LEU A 181 3.70 -18.69 -3.78
CA LEU A 181 2.31 -18.21 -3.83
C LEU A 181 1.31 -19.32 -4.16
N MET A 182 1.69 -20.25 -5.06
CA MET A 182 0.88 -21.43 -5.39
C MET A 182 0.73 -22.35 -4.18
N ALA A 183 1.80 -22.58 -3.41
CA ALA A 183 1.74 -23.37 -2.18
C ALA A 183 0.81 -22.70 -1.15
N ILE A 184 0.89 -21.38 -0.98
CA ILE A 184 0.00 -20.60 -0.10
C ILE A 184 -1.45 -20.68 -0.59
N LEU A 185 -1.69 -20.57 -1.91
CA LEU A 185 -3.01 -20.74 -2.51
C LEU A 185 -3.64 -22.09 -2.13
N ILE A 186 -2.86 -23.17 -2.24
CA ILE A 186 -3.31 -24.53 -1.89
C ILE A 186 -3.66 -24.59 -0.40
N VAL A 187 -2.80 -24.08 0.48
CA VAL A 187 -3.09 -24.03 1.92
C VAL A 187 -4.37 -23.25 2.20
N MET A 188 -4.52 -22.06 1.59
CA MET A 188 -5.70 -21.21 1.79
C MET A 188 -6.99 -21.86 1.25
N ALA A 189 -6.92 -22.72 0.23
CA ALA A 189 -8.06 -23.44 -0.30
C ALA A 189 -8.67 -24.41 0.74
N PHE A 190 -7.84 -25.01 1.59
CA PHE A 190 -8.30 -25.94 2.65
C PHE A 190 -8.71 -25.24 3.94
N VAL A 191 -8.29 -23.99 4.17
CA VAL A 191 -8.65 -23.25 5.38
C VAL A 191 -10.12 -22.84 5.37
N LYS A 192 -10.82 -23.12 6.46
CA LYS A 192 -12.18 -22.62 6.67
C LYS A 192 -12.11 -21.14 7.09
N MET A 193 -12.57 -20.27 6.21
CA MET A 193 -12.74 -18.86 6.51
C MET A 193 -14.21 -18.62 6.90
N PRO A 194 -14.49 -18.16 8.14
CA PRO A 194 -15.85 -17.82 8.53
C PRO A 194 -16.42 -16.80 7.56
N LEU A 195 -17.64 -17.03 7.12
CA LEU A 195 -18.37 -16.12 6.25
C LEU A 195 -18.58 -14.80 7.01
N GLY A 196 -18.11 -13.69 6.45
CA GLY A 196 -18.64 -12.39 6.83
C GLY A 196 -20.11 -12.34 6.40
N ASN A 197 -20.94 -11.56 7.07
CA ASN A 197 -22.37 -11.48 6.80
C ASN A 197 -22.66 -11.50 5.29
N ASP A 198 -23.13 -12.65 4.79
CA ASP A 198 -23.47 -12.82 3.39
C ASP A 198 -24.86 -12.23 3.16
N GLY A 199 -24.86 -11.06 2.54
CA GLY A 199 -26.09 -10.51 1.97
C GLY A 199 -26.60 -11.45 0.86
N SER A 200 -27.90 -11.74 0.87
CA SER A 200 -28.58 -12.53 -0.15
C SER A 200 -28.27 -12.03 -1.57
N SER A 201 -28.01 -12.97 -2.49
CA SER A 201 -27.64 -12.70 -3.88
C SER A 201 -28.75 -12.11 -4.76
N ASP A 202 -29.97 -11.98 -4.26
CA ASP A 202 -31.09 -11.42 -5.00
C ASP A 202 -30.95 -9.91 -5.23
N GLY A 203 -30.88 -9.51 -6.50
CA GLY A 203 -30.83 -8.11 -6.88
C GLY A 203 -29.43 -7.47 -6.88
N LEU A 204 -28.35 -8.24 -7.07
CA LEU A 204 -26.93 -7.80 -6.95
C LEU A 204 -26.63 -6.48 -7.68
N LEU A 205 -27.08 -6.30 -8.93
CA LEU A 205 -26.81 -5.09 -9.72
C LEU A 205 -27.55 -3.87 -9.18
N ARG A 206 -28.85 -4.01 -8.84
CA ARG A 206 -29.67 -2.94 -8.27
C ARG A 206 -29.11 -2.53 -6.90
N SER A 207 -28.84 -3.50 -6.05
CA SER A 207 -28.23 -3.30 -4.74
C SER A 207 -26.83 -2.68 -4.83
N THR A 208 -26.04 -2.98 -5.88
CA THR A 208 -24.73 -2.36 -6.11
C THR A 208 -24.85 -0.87 -6.45
N ARG A 209 -25.77 -0.51 -7.35
CA ARG A 209 -26.03 0.89 -7.72
C ARG A 209 -26.48 1.72 -6.50
N GLU A 210 -27.34 1.14 -5.67
CA GLU A 210 -27.80 1.77 -4.44
C GLU A 210 -26.65 1.93 -3.42
N SER A 211 -25.76 0.93 -3.31
CA SER A 211 -24.54 1.01 -2.48
C SER A 211 -23.63 2.14 -2.93
N PHE A 212 -23.37 2.28 -4.24
CA PHE A 212 -22.63 3.42 -4.77
C PHE A 212 -23.29 4.76 -4.44
N GLY A 213 -24.61 4.85 -4.60
CA GLY A 213 -25.36 6.05 -4.24
C GLY A 213 -25.16 6.41 -2.76
N ARG A 214 -25.31 5.46 -1.84
CA ARG A 214 -25.08 5.68 -0.39
C ARG A 214 -23.65 6.09 -0.09
N LEU A 215 -22.66 5.42 -0.71
CA LEU A 215 -21.22 5.69 -0.51
C LEU A 215 -20.85 7.10 -0.99
N LEU A 216 -21.31 7.52 -2.17
CA LEU A 216 -21.05 8.85 -2.71
C LEU A 216 -21.69 9.98 -1.90
N HIS A 217 -22.83 9.72 -1.24
CA HIS A 217 -23.45 10.68 -0.32
C HIS A 217 -22.83 10.67 1.09
N ASN A 218 -22.03 9.65 1.42
CA ASN A 218 -21.32 9.59 2.70
C ASN A 218 -20.05 10.44 2.66
N LYS A 219 -20.16 11.68 3.18
CA LYS A 219 -19.03 12.64 3.20
C LYS A 219 -17.77 12.08 3.87
N ARG A 220 -17.91 11.21 4.91
CA ARG A 220 -16.74 10.59 5.58
C ARG A 220 -16.03 9.63 4.65
N TYR A 221 -16.78 8.83 3.91
CA TYR A 221 -16.24 7.89 2.94
C TYR A 221 -15.55 8.62 1.78
N VAL A 222 -16.25 9.56 1.14
CA VAL A 222 -15.70 10.31 -0.01
C VAL A 222 -14.42 11.05 0.38
N PHE A 223 -14.46 11.78 1.52
CA PHE A 223 -13.25 12.45 2.02
C PHE A 223 -12.14 11.46 2.36
N GLY A 224 -12.48 10.26 2.90
CA GLY A 224 -11.53 9.18 3.13
C GLY A 224 -10.85 8.69 1.85
N VAL A 225 -11.60 8.47 0.76
CA VAL A 225 -11.06 8.07 -0.54
C VAL A 225 -10.12 9.13 -1.11
N VAL A 226 -10.53 10.41 -1.07
CA VAL A 226 -9.67 11.53 -1.49
C VAL A 226 -8.40 11.59 -0.63
N THR A 227 -8.54 11.47 0.68
CA THR A 227 -7.39 11.46 1.60
C THR A 227 -6.44 10.30 1.33
N GLN A 228 -6.98 9.12 1.04
CA GLN A 228 -6.19 7.94 0.72
C GLN A 228 -5.35 8.15 -0.55
N PHE A 229 -5.93 8.78 -1.58
CA PHE A 229 -5.23 9.15 -2.81
C PHE A 229 -4.03 10.07 -2.54
N PHE A 230 -4.24 11.15 -1.79
CA PHE A 230 -3.17 12.07 -1.44
C PHE A 230 -2.14 11.45 -0.48
N TYR A 231 -2.59 10.61 0.45
CA TYR A 231 -1.68 9.92 1.35
C TYR A 231 -0.73 8.97 0.60
N VAL A 232 -1.25 8.13 -0.30
CA VAL A 232 -0.39 7.21 -1.08
C VAL A 232 0.57 8.00 -1.97
N GLY A 233 0.10 9.10 -2.57
CA GLY A 233 0.96 10.01 -3.30
C GLY A 233 2.09 10.61 -2.45
N ALA A 234 1.78 11.05 -1.21
CA ALA A 234 2.78 11.54 -0.27
C ALA A 234 3.79 10.47 0.12
N GLN A 235 3.32 9.25 0.44
CA GLN A 235 4.18 8.14 0.83
C GLN A 235 5.16 7.76 -0.28
N THR A 236 4.66 7.57 -1.49
CA THR A 236 5.49 7.25 -2.65
C THR A 236 6.46 8.38 -2.95
N GLY A 237 5.97 9.63 -2.92
CA GLY A 237 6.77 10.81 -3.16
C GLY A 237 7.89 10.99 -2.14
N VAL A 238 7.62 10.82 -0.84
CA VAL A 238 8.66 10.90 0.20
C VAL A 238 9.75 9.88 -0.08
N TRP A 239 9.40 8.62 -0.31
CA TRP A 239 10.38 7.56 -0.47
C TRP A 239 11.18 7.65 -1.77
N SER A 240 10.57 8.09 -2.86
CA SER A 240 11.25 8.23 -4.16
C SER A 240 12.36 9.29 -4.18
N TYR A 241 12.35 10.23 -3.23
CA TYR A 241 13.28 11.36 -3.23
C TYR A 241 14.34 11.28 -2.12
N ILE A 242 14.25 10.37 -1.16
CA ILE A 242 15.21 10.27 -0.03
C ILE A 242 16.64 10.13 -0.55
N ILE A 243 16.91 9.17 -1.44
CA ILE A 243 18.25 8.91 -1.96
C ILE A 243 18.82 10.15 -2.63
N ARG A 244 18.05 10.78 -3.53
CA ARG A 244 18.50 11.97 -4.29
C ARG A 244 18.81 13.17 -3.39
N ILE A 245 18.00 13.37 -2.35
CA ILE A 245 18.25 14.46 -1.39
C ILE A 245 19.49 14.17 -0.57
N MET A 246 19.70 12.93 -0.11
CA MET A 246 20.89 12.57 0.65
C MET A 246 22.17 12.70 -0.18
N MET A 247 22.14 12.29 -1.46
CA MET A 247 23.26 12.51 -2.38
C MET A 247 23.58 14.00 -2.53
N LYS A 248 22.54 14.85 -2.67
CA LYS A 248 22.71 16.31 -2.79
C LYS A 248 23.25 16.95 -1.50
N GLU A 249 22.71 16.54 -0.34
CA GLU A 249 22.99 17.17 0.95
C GLU A 249 24.38 16.83 1.49
N PHE A 250 24.79 15.57 1.35
CA PHE A 250 26.05 15.07 1.88
C PHE A 250 27.15 14.88 0.84
N GLY A 251 26.84 15.02 -0.46
CA GLY A 251 27.79 14.73 -1.54
C GLY A 251 28.21 13.25 -1.62
N ILE A 252 27.40 12.34 -1.07
CA ILE A 252 27.67 10.90 -1.02
C ILE A 252 27.17 10.19 -2.29
N VAL A 253 27.69 8.98 -2.53
CA VAL A 253 27.27 8.15 -3.64
C VAL A 253 25.92 7.48 -3.38
N GLU A 254 25.25 7.02 -4.43
CA GLU A 254 23.90 6.44 -4.37
C GLU A 254 23.80 5.28 -3.39
N HIS A 255 24.83 4.42 -3.34
CA HIS A 255 24.86 3.27 -2.42
C HIS A 255 24.80 3.70 -0.93
N GLU A 256 25.59 4.71 -0.55
CA GLU A 256 25.58 5.26 0.81
C GLU A 256 24.28 5.99 1.12
N ALA A 257 23.70 6.69 0.14
CA ALA A 257 22.42 7.36 0.28
C ALA A 257 21.24 6.36 0.43
N ALA A 258 21.36 5.16 -0.13
CA ALA A 258 20.37 4.10 0.01
C ALA A 258 20.23 3.60 1.47
N ASP A 259 21.25 3.75 2.31
CA ASP A 259 21.16 3.42 3.74
C ASP A 259 20.12 4.29 4.47
N PHE A 260 19.98 5.55 4.09
CA PHE A 260 18.94 6.42 4.65
C PHE A 260 17.54 5.99 4.22
N TYR A 261 17.37 5.49 2.99
CA TYR A 261 16.11 4.91 2.54
C TYR A 261 15.78 3.64 3.34
N LEU A 262 16.75 2.73 3.51
CA LEU A 262 16.59 1.54 4.31
C LEU A 262 16.25 1.88 5.78
N ALA A 263 16.96 2.86 6.38
CA ALA A 263 16.65 3.36 7.71
C ALA A 263 15.20 3.89 7.81
N SER A 264 14.71 4.58 6.77
CA SER A 264 13.34 5.07 6.69
C SER A 264 12.31 3.94 6.69
N ILE A 265 12.56 2.87 5.93
CA ILE A 265 11.67 1.70 5.88
C ILE A 265 11.68 0.93 7.21
N ILE A 266 12.85 0.77 7.84
CA ILE A 266 12.96 0.14 9.16
C ILE A 266 12.23 0.99 10.20
N CYS A 267 12.43 2.30 10.19
CA CYS A 267 11.76 3.25 11.07
C CYS A 267 10.23 3.19 10.90
N PHE A 268 9.74 3.14 9.66
CA PHE A 268 8.33 2.93 9.33
C PHE A 268 7.80 1.61 9.90
N CYS A 269 8.56 0.52 9.79
CA CYS A 269 8.20 -0.79 10.33
C CYS A 269 8.05 -0.74 11.86
N VAL A 270 9.06 -0.24 12.56
CA VAL A 270 9.05 -0.11 14.03
C VAL A 270 7.91 0.79 14.48
N ALA A 271 7.72 1.93 13.81
CA ALA A 271 6.66 2.88 14.12
C ALA A 271 5.25 2.27 13.94
N ARG A 272 5.05 1.40 12.96
CA ARG A 272 3.79 0.70 12.74
C ARG A 272 3.40 -0.13 13.98
N TRP A 273 4.34 -0.86 14.56
CA TRP A 273 4.12 -1.63 15.78
C TRP A 273 3.88 -0.71 16.99
N PHE A 274 4.68 0.35 17.12
CA PHE A 274 4.53 1.35 18.17
C PHE A 274 3.14 2.02 18.17
N PHE A 275 2.70 2.55 17.03
CA PHE A 275 1.40 3.20 16.93
C PHE A 275 0.24 2.20 17.09
N THR A 276 0.39 0.98 16.61
CA THR A 276 -0.62 -0.08 16.80
C THR A 276 -0.79 -0.43 18.28
N TRP A 277 0.30 -0.48 19.03
CA TRP A 277 0.25 -0.61 20.49
C TRP A 277 -0.43 0.61 21.13
N LEU A 278 -0.05 1.81 20.75
CA LEU A 278 -0.61 3.07 21.25
C LEU A 278 -2.11 3.23 20.99
N MET A 279 -2.63 2.63 19.90
CA MET A 279 -4.08 2.54 19.62
C MET A 279 -4.87 1.71 20.63
N GLY A 280 -4.20 1.02 21.57
CA GLY A 280 -4.85 0.40 22.72
C GLY A 280 -5.29 1.40 23.76
N TYR A 281 -4.69 2.58 23.79
CA TYR A 281 -4.90 3.63 24.80
C TYR A 281 -5.55 4.89 24.21
N PHE A 282 -5.33 5.17 22.93
CA PHE A 282 -5.78 6.39 22.26
C PHE A 282 -6.62 6.07 21.03
N LYS A 283 -7.58 6.93 20.73
CA LYS A 283 -8.41 6.81 19.52
C LYS A 283 -7.55 6.92 18.25
N PRO A 284 -7.70 6.01 17.26
CA PRO A 284 -6.89 6.03 16.03
C PRO A 284 -6.88 7.38 15.29
N ALA A 285 -8.03 8.06 15.22
CA ALA A 285 -8.13 9.37 14.57
C ALA A 285 -7.28 10.46 15.26
N LYS A 286 -7.17 10.43 16.61
CA LYS A 286 -6.31 11.37 17.34
C LYS A 286 -4.83 11.12 17.08
N LEU A 287 -4.42 9.85 17.10
CA LEU A 287 -3.03 9.47 16.77
C LEU A 287 -2.67 9.85 15.35
N MET A 288 -3.59 9.64 14.39
CA MET A 288 -3.39 10.04 13.00
C MET A 288 -3.28 11.57 12.86
N ALA A 289 -4.06 12.36 13.62
CA ALA A 289 -3.95 13.81 13.61
C ALA A 289 -2.57 14.30 14.09
N VAL A 290 -2.09 13.76 15.20
CA VAL A 290 -0.74 14.07 15.71
C VAL A 290 0.32 13.67 14.69
N ALA A 291 0.24 12.47 14.15
CA ALA A 291 1.19 11.96 13.18
C ALA A 291 1.20 12.79 11.89
N ALA A 292 0.04 13.15 11.35
CA ALA A 292 -0.06 14.01 10.17
C ALA A 292 0.51 15.41 10.42
N MET A 293 0.27 16.00 11.60
CA MET A 293 0.88 17.28 11.98
C MET A 293 2.40 17.17 12.03
N CYS A 294 2.95 16.09 12.63
CA CYS A 294 4.39 15.87 12.63
C CYS A 294 4.94 15.71 11.19
N CYS A 295 4.24 14.99 10.30
CA CYS A 295 4.64 14.90 8.89
C CYS A 295 4.66 16.27 8.21
N ILE A 296 3.69 17.16 8.47
CA ILE A 296 3.67 18.52 7.94
C ILE A 296 4.91 19.31 8.40
N LEU A 297 5.18 19.31 9.70
CA LEU A 297 6.32 20.03 10.28
C LEU A 297 7.66 19.50 9.76
N LEU A 298 7.82 18.18 9.68
CA LEU A 298 9.04 17.55 9.18
C LEU A 298 9.20 17.79 7.65
N SER A 299 8.11 17.75 6.89
CA SER A 299 8.18 18.12 5.46
C SER A 299 8.56 19.58 5.26
N ALA A 300 8.07 20.48 6.13
CA ALA A 300 8.50 21.88 6.14
C ALA A 300 10.01 22.02 6.43
N ILE A 301 10.55 21.25 7.36
CA ILE A 301 12.00 21.20 7.60
C ILE A 301 12.75 20.75 6.34
N VAL A 302 12.24 19.76 5.59
CA VAL A 302 12.88 19.32 4.35
C VAL A 302 12.86 20.42 3.27
N VAL A 303 11.74 21.16 3.15
CA VAL A 303 11.60 22.25 2.16
C VAL A 303 12.60 23.38 2.42
N TRP A 304 12.72 23.82 3.67
CA TRP A 304 13.54 25.00 4.03
C TRP A 304 14.86 24.67 4.70
N GLY A 305 15.16 23.39 4.92
CA GLY A 305 16.35 22.93 5.66
C GLY A 305 17.53 22.50 4.78
N ALA A 306 17.59 22.89 3.50
CA ALA A 306 18.73 22.58 2.64
C ALA A 306 20.03 23.11 3.27
N GLY A 307 21.08 22.28 3.32
CA GLY A 307 22.36 22.60 3.93
C GLY A 307 22.40 22.43 5.45
N THR A 308 21.35 21.87 6.08
CA THR A 308 21.34 21.59 7.51
C THR A 308 21.88 20.19 7.88
N GLY A 309 22.32 19.42 6.90
CA GLY A 309 22.98 18.12 7.06
C GLY A 309 22.10 17.12 7.82
N TRP A 310 22.52 16.69 9.00
CA TRP A 310 21.84 15.70 9.81
C TRP A 310 20.42 16.08 10.23
N VAL A 311 20.09 17.36 10.37
CA VAL A 311 18.72 17.80 10.70
C VAL A 311 17.76 17.43 9.60
N LEU A 312 18.16 17.68 8.34
CA LEU A 312 17.37 17.32 7.16
C LEU A 312 17.26 15.79 7.01
N ALA A 313 18.36 15.05 7.20
CA ALA A 313 18.36 13.58 7.14
C ALA A 313 17.41 12.97 8.18
N MET A 314 17.47 13.43 9.43
CA MET A 314 16.59 12.98 10.49
C MET A 314 15.13 13.34 10.22
N ALA A 315 14.85 14.51 9.65
CA ALA A 315 13.49 14.89 9.26
C ALA A 315 12.92 13.92 8.23
N LEU A 316 13.69 13.56 7.19
CA LEU A 316 13.28 12.59 6.17
C LEU A 316 12.97 11.21 6.74
N VAL A 317 13.83 10.68 7.61
CA VAL A 317 13.62 9.37 8.26
C VAL A 317 12.39 9.42 9.17
N LEU A 318 12.22 10.50 9.96
CA LEU A 318 11.10 10.65 10.89
C LEU A 318 9.75 10.88 10.20
N ILE A 319 9.70 11.44 8.97
CA ILE A 319 8.46 11.45 8.19
C ILE A 319 7.94 10.02 8.04
N SER A 320 8.81 9.05 7.73
CA SER A 320 8.44 7.64 7.60
C SER A 320 7.88 7.06 8.91
N PHE A 321 8.41 7.47 10.07
CA PHE A 321 7.86 7.09 11.38
C PHE A 321 6.39 7.50 11.50
N PHE A 322 6.09 8.77 11.28
CA PHE A 322 4.75 9.31 11.51
C PHE A 322 3.76 8.95 10.38
N MET A 323 4.18 8.67 9.17
CA MET A 323 3.26 8.24 8.13
C MET A 323 2.86 6.75 8.26
N SER A 324 3.55 5.97 9.10
CA SER A 324 3.39 4.51 9.17
C SER A 324 1.95 4.03 9.47
N LEU A 325 1.20 4.71 10.36
CA LEU A 325 -0.15 4.33 10.75
C LEU A 325 -1.25 4.85 9.81
N GLN A 326 -0.94 5.79 8.90
CA GLN A 326 -1.96 6.61 8.24
C GLN A 326 -2.81 5.79 7.26
N PHE A 327 -2.20 4.96 6.39
CA PHE A 327 -2.93 4.14 5.41
C PHE A 327 -4.06 3.30 6.05
N PRO A 328 -3.78 2.38 6.98
CA PRO A 328 -4.82 1.54 7.56
C PRO A 328 -5.80 2.33 8.46
N THR A 329 -5.37 3.47 8.98
CA THR A 329 -6.23 4.30 9.82
C THR A 329 -7.23 5.09 8.97
N ILE A 330 -6.81 5.69 7.85
CA ILE A 330 -7.72 6.33 6.87
C ILE A 330 -8.74 5.29 6.40
N TYR A 331 -8.27 4.10 6.01
CA TYR A 331 -9.08 3.00 5.53
C TYR A 331 -10.14 2.58 6.57
N GLY A 332 -9.70 2.36 7.81
CA GLY A 332 -10.59 1.96 8.91
C GLY A 332 -11.64 3.01 9.24
N ILE A 333 -11.25 4.31 9.30
CA ILE A 333 -12.18 5.43 9.56
C ILE A 333 -13.17 5.59 8.40
N ALA A 334 -12.73 5.45 7.15
CA ALA A 334 -13.58 5.61 5.98
C ALA A 334 -14.69 4.53 5.90
N LEU A 335 -14.38 3.30 6.31
CA LEU A 335 -15.33 2.18 6.29
C LEU A 335 -16.10 1.99 7.62
N GLU A 336 -15.83 2.79 8.65
CA GLU A 336 -16.52 2.69 9.93
C GLU A 336 -18.02 3.00 9.80
N GLY A 337 -18.87 2.05 10.24
CA GLY A 337 -20.32 2.22 10.22
C GLY A 337 -20.99 2.16 8.84
N ILE A 338 -20.29 1.68 7.81
CA ILE A 338 -20.84 1.54 6.44
C ILE A 338 -21.64 0.22 6.29
N GLY A 339 -21.43 -0.76 7.19
CA GLY A 339 -22.15 -2.03 7.16
C GLY A 339 -21.87 -2.83 5.88
N ASP A 340 -22.92 -3.32 5.23
CA ASP A 340 -22.82 -4.20 4.05
C ASP A 340 -22.19 -3.52 2.83
N ASP A 341 -22.15 -2.19 2.78
CA ASP A 341 -21.52 -1.44 1.71
C ASP A 341 -19.98 -1.44 1.82
N ALA A 342 -19.41 -1.96 2.91
CA ALA A 342 -17.96 -1.99 3.13
C ALA A 342 -17.19 -2.75 2.04
N LYS A 343 -17.79 -3.82 1.48
CA LYS A 343 -17.18 -4.59 0.37
C LYS A 343 -16.99 -3.70 -0.88
N ILE A 344 -18.01 -2.92 -1.23
CA ILE A 344 -17.94 -1.97 -2.35
C ILE A 344 -17.08 -0.74 -1.97
N GLY A 345 -17.23 -0.23 -0.73
CA GLY A 345 -16.45 0.88 -0.23
C GLY A 345 -14.94 0.62 -0.22
N ALA A 346 -14.53 -0.63 -0.01
CA ALA A 346 -13.14 -1.07 -0.11
C ALA A 346 -12.53 -0.73 -1.46
N SER A 347 -13.26 -0.94 -2.56
CA SER A 347 -12.73 -0.69 -3.91
C SER A 347 -12.32 0.75 -4.14
N GLY A 348 -13.11 1.73 -3.68
CA GLY A 348 -12.75 3.15 -3.85
C GLY A 348 -11.46 3.52 -3.12
N LEU A 349 -11.24 2.96 -1.92
CA LEU A 349 -10.01 3.18 -1.15
C LEU A 349 -8.79 2.51 -1.80
N ILE A 350 -8.98 1.36 -2.45
CA ILE A 350 -7.92 0.67 -3.19
C ILE A 350 -7.65 1.36 -4.55
N MET A 351 -8.69 1.81 -5.26
CA MET A 351 -8.52 2.63 -6.45
C MET A 351 -7.72 3.92 -6.16
N ALA A 352 -7.87 4.48 -4.97
CA ALA A 352 -7.14 5.67 -4.53
C ALA A 352 -5.61 5.46 -4.44
N ILE A 353 -5.11 4.22 -4.44
CA ILE A 353 -3.68 3.88 -4.52
C ILE A 353 -3.04 4.45 -5.80
N LEU A 354 -3.83 4.71 -6.85
CA LEU A 354 -3.39 5.42 -8.06
C LEU A 354 -2.74 6.79 -7.76
N GLY A 355 -2.99 7.36 -6.58
CA GLY A 355 -2.34 8.59 -6.12
C GLY A 355 -0.80 8.53 -6.19
N GLY A 356 -0.20 7.36 -5.95
CA GLY A 356 1.24 7.15 -6.08
C GLY A 356 1.75 7.40 -7.50
N ALA A 357 1.01 6.96 -8.52
CA ALA A 357 1.39 7.16 -9.92
C ALA A 357 1.12 8.59 -10.44
N ILE A 358 0.27 9.38 -9.79
CA ILE A 358 -0.11 10.72 -10.25
C ILE A 358 0.64 11.80 -9.49
N ILE A 359 0.73 11.70 -8.17
CA ILE A 359 1.34 12.73 -7.32
C ILE A 359 2.87 12.72 -7.43
N THR A 360 3.51 11.54 -7.57
CA THR A 360 4.96 11.44 -7.67
C THR A 360 5.53 12.13 -8.92
N PRO A 361 4.97 11.96 -10.13
CA PRO A 361 5.38 12.75 -11.29
C PRO A 361 5.13 14.27 -11.12
N LEU A 362 4.05 14.66 -10.43
CA LEU A 362 3.80 16.07 -10.10
C LEU A 362 4.90 16.62 -9.20
N GLN A 363 5.34 15.86 -8.20
CA GLN A 363 6.48 16.22 -7.36
C GLN A 363 7.77 16.33 -8.19
N GLY A 364 7.97 15.41 -9.16
CA GLY A 364 9.09 15.47 -10.12
C GLY A 364 9.12 16.77 -10.90
N LYS A 365 7.96 17.17 -11.42
CA LYS A 365 7.85 18.44 -12.16
C LYS A 365 8.18 19.65 -11.29
N VAL A 366 7.78 19.67 -10.03
CA VAL A 366 8.15 20.74 -9.09
C VAL A 366 9.66 20.71 -8.81
N SER A 367 10.27 19.52 -8.68
CA SER A 367 11.72 19.37 -8.53
C SER A 367 12.49 19.93 -9.73
N ASP A 368 12.02 19.68 -10.95
CA ASP A 368 12.66 20.17 -12.18
C ASP A 368 12.50 21.68 -12.36
N MET A 369 11.38 22.25 -11.93
CA MET A 369 11.09 23.68 -12.06
C MET A 369 11.80 24.56 -11.02
N PHE A 370 12.04 24.03 -9.83
CA PHE A 370 12.61 24.77 -8.70
C PHE A 370 13.86 24.05 -8.18
N ASP A 371 13.68 23.13 -7.24
CA ASP A 371 14.72 22.27 -6.69
C ASP A 371 14.10 21.08 -5.94
N ILE A 372 14.94 20.09 -5.62
CA ILE A 372 14.50 18.83 -5.03
C ILE A 372 13.93 18.99 -3.60
N ASN A 373 14.39 19.98 -2.83
CA ASN A 373 13.90 20.24 -1.47
C ASN A 373 12.51 20.91 -1.56
N THR A 374 12.35 21.91 -2.44
CA THR A 374 11.08 22.58 -2.73
C THR A 374 10.01 21.61 -3.20
N ALA A 375 10.39 20.52 -3.89
CA ALA A 375 9.46 19.48 -4.30
C ALA A 375 8.71 18.80 -3.12
N TYR A 376 9.24 18.88 -1.89
CA TYR A 376 8.56 18.40 -0.69
C TYR A 376 7.34 19.24 -0.25
N LEU A 377 7.09 20.37 -0.91
CA LEU A 377 5.80 21.06 -0.80
C LEU A 377 4.63 20.16 -1.25
N VAL A 378 4.86 19.25 -2.21
CA VAL A 378 3.82 18.34 -2.70
C VAL A 378 3.39 17.35 -1.60
N PRO A 379 4.27 16.52 -0.99
CA PRO A 379 3.87 15.69 0.15
C PRO A 379 3.38 16.52 1.36
N LEU A 380 3.91 17.71 1.62
CA LEU A 380 3.43 18.58 2.67
C LEU A 380 1.93 18.90 2.51
N VAL A 381 1.53 19.34 1.32
CA VAL A 381 0.11 19.62 1.01
C VAL A 381 -0.74 18.37 1.15
N CYS A 382 -0.24 17.21 0.73
CA CYS A 382 -0.92 15.94 0.91
C CYS A 382 -1.14 15.62 2.41
N PHE A 383 -0.14 15.84 3.27
CA PHE A 383 -0.29 15.63 4.72
C PHE A 383 -1.24 16.63 5.37
N VAL A 384 -1.39 17.85 4.84
CA VAL A 384 -2.42 18.80 5.29
C VAL A 384 -3.83 18.23 5.05
N ILE A 385 -4.07 17.58 3.91
CA ILE A 385 -5.33 16.91 3.61
C ILE A 385 -5.58 15.74 4.59
N VAL A 386 -4.55 14.94 4.87
CA VAL A 386 -4.63 13.85 5.85
C VAL A 386 -4.95 14.39 7.24
N PHE A 387 -4.31 15.49 7.65
CA PHE A 387 -4.58 16.16 8.93
C PHE A 387 -6.02 16.65 9.02
N ALA A 388 -6.54 17.31 7.97
CA ALA A 388 -7.91 17.77 7.92
C ALA A 388 -8.91 16.60 8.06
N TYR A 389 -8.67 15.49 7.38
CA TYR A 389 -9.48 14.28 7.51
C TYR A 389 -9.43 13.68 8.92
N SER A 390 -8.26 13.65 9.55
CA SER A 390 -8.12 13.13 10.91
C SER A 390 -8.89 13.95 11.93
N LEU A 391 -8.90 15.29 11.80
CA LEU A 391 -9.71 16.19 12.62
C LEU A 391 -11.21 15.96 12.41
N TYR A 392 -11.63 15.74 11.16
CA TYR A 392 -13.01 15.39 10.85
C TYR A 392 -13.42 14.07 11.53
N GLY A 393 -12.56 13.06 11.52
CA GLY A 393 -12.75 11.79 12.24
C GLY A 393 -12.86 11.96 13.75
N CYS A 394 -12.04 12.84 14.35
CA CYS A 394 -12.08 13.13 15.79
C CYS A 394 -13.43 13.75 16.23
N ARG A 395 -13.99 14.67 15.44
CA ARG A 395 -15.24 15.37 15.78
C ARG A 395 -16.46 14.44 15.79
N LYS A 396 -16.52 13.46 14.90
CA LYS A 396 -17.66 12.51 14.83
C LYS A 396 -17.65 11.47 15.94
N THR A 397 -16.47 11.00 16.36
CA THR A 397 -16.36 10.05 17.47
C THR A 397 -16.69 10.67 18.83
N SER A 398 -16.68 12.00 18.94
CA SER A 398 -17.09 12.74 20.17
C SER A 398 -18.60 12.90 20.31
N LYS A 399 -19.40 12.63 19.26
CA LYS A 399 -20.87 12.77 19.30
C LYS A 399 -21.60 11.44 19.57
N ILE A 400 -20.86 10.33 19.70
CA ILE A 400 -21.40 8.99 19.93
C ILE A 400 -21.01 8.46 21.33
N GLY A 401 -20.26 9.24 22.12
CA GLY A 401 -19.90 8.99 23.52
C GLY A 401 -20.56 10.09 24.42
#